data_b1e8be93738808c334ea028817d779d2
#
_entry.id   b1e8be93738808c334ea028817d779d2
#
_cell.length_a   1.000
_cell.length_b   1.000
_cell.length_c   1.000
_cell.angle_alpha   90.00
_cell.angle_beta   90.00
_cell.angle_gamma   90.00
#
_symmetry.space_group_name_H-M   'P 1'
#
loop_
_entity.id
_entity.type
_entity.pdbx_description
1 polymer ?
#
loop_
_entity_poly.entity_id
_entity_poly.type
_entity_poly.pdbx_seq_one_letter_code
_entity_poly.pdbx_strand_id
1 'polypeptide(L)'
;MGIGFVAFSPLANGLLSRYYTENDRFDAVNDYRASMPQFQKESFGQNKTLFALLDKLAEQKHATPAQISLAWMLCKKPWIVPIPGTRKLCRLKENIGAADIRLSSEEIKNIDAALDAMQMSDVFSGSPIKSKEE
;
A
#
# COMPACT_ATOMS: atom_id res chain seq x y z
N MET A 1 18.49 -7.87 18.62
CA MET A 1 17.52 -8.99 18.55
C MET A 1 17.26 -9.30 17.08
N GLY A 2 17.35 -10.58 16.67
CA GLY A 2 17.09 -11.03 15.30
C GLY A 2 15.60 -11.30 15.05
N ILE A 3 14.76 -10.25 15.13
CA ILE A 3 13.30 -10.37 14.96
C ILE A 3 12.93 -9.92 13.54
N GLY A 4 12.21 -10.78 12.80
CA GLY A 4 11.60 -10.44 11.52
C GLY A 4 10.21 -9.80 11.72
N PHE A 5 9.79 -8.99 10.75
CA PHE A 5 8.46 -8.40 10.70
C PHE A 5 7.69 -8.92 9.47
N VAL A 6 6.61 -9.62 9.72
CA VAL A 6 5.69 -10.10 8.67
C VAL A 6 4.62 -9.03 8.44
N ALA A 7 4.70 -8.35 7.30
CA ALA A 7 3.79 -7.26 6.96
C ALA A 7 2.47 -7.84 6.40
N PHE A 8 1.47 -7.91 7.27
CA PHE A 8 0.11 -8.31 6.93
C PHE A 8 -0.60 -7.23 6.10
N SER A 9 -1.44 -7.66 5.17
CA SER A 9 -2.24 -6.80 4.29
C SER A 9 -1.45 -5.67 3.60
N PRO A 10 -0.31 -5.98 2.97
CA PRO A 10 0.67 -4.99 2.50
C PRO A 10 0.13 -4.07 1.40
N LEU A 11 -1.00 -4.41 0.78
CA LEU A 11 -1.66 -3.61 -0.26
C LEU A 11 -2.96 -2.96 0.24
N ALA A 12 -3.16 -2.85 1.56
CA ALA A 12 -4.38 -2.29 2.17
C ALA A 12 -5.66 -2.90 1.54
N ASN A 13 -5.72 -4.24 1.50
CA ASN A 13 -6.82 -5.01 0.90
C ASN A 13 -7.05 -4.73 -0.59
N GLY A 14 -6.02 -4.28 -1.29
CA GLY A 14 -6.04 -3.96 -2.71
C GLY A 14 -6.17 -2.48 -3.04
N LEU A 15 -6.34 -1.59 -2.06
CA LEU A 15 -6.41 -0.15 -2.30
C LEU A 15 -5.16 0.37 -3.04
N LEU A 16 -3.98 -0.04 -2.58
CA LEU A 16 -2.69 0.40 -3.12
C LEU A 16 -2.36 -0.20 -4.50
N SER A 17 -3.17 -1.13 -4.98
CA SER A 17 -3.05 -1.63 -6.36
C SER A 17 -3.60 -0.66 -7.41
N ARG A 18 -4.36 0.34 -7.02
CA ARG A 18 -5.04 1.32 -7.88
C ARG A 18 -6.07 0.70 -8.85
N TYR A 19 -6.50 -0.55 -8.59
CA TYR A 19 -7.55 -1.20 -9.37
C TYR A 19 -8.96 -0.77 -8.98
N TYR A 20 -9.10 -0.19 -7.78
CA TYR A 20 -10.39 0.29 -7.26
C TYR A 20 -10.44 1.81 -7.29
N THR A 21 -11.62 2.32 -7.56
CA THR A 21 -11.93 3.74 -7.65
C THR A 21 -13.05 4.11 -6.67
N GLU A 22 -13.33 5.38 -6.49
CA GLU A 22 -14.44 5.87 -5.67
C GLU A 22 -15.84 5.43 -6.16
N ASN A 23 -15.93 4.94 -7.41
CA ASN A 23 -17.17 4.47 -8.03
C ASN A 23 -17.40 2.96 -7.83
N ASP A 24 -16.39 2.22 -7.41
CA ASP A 24 -16.52 0.79 -7.16
C ASP A 24 -17.43 0.54 -5.95
N ARG A 25 -18.22 -0.51 -6.05
CA ARG A 25 -19.11 -0.96 -4.98
C ARG A 25 -18.79 -2.41 -4.63
N PHE A 26 -18.72 -2.68 -3.35
CA PHE A 26 -18.49 -4.02 -2.83
C PHE A 26 -19.80 -4.61 -2.31
N ASP A 27 -19.99 -5.91 -2.48
CA ASP A 27 -21.14 -6.62 -1.95
C ASP A 27 -21.07 -6.63 -0.42
N ALA A 28 -22.02 -5.94 0.22
CA ALA A 28 -22.05 -5.80 1.68
C ALA A 28 -22.24 -7.12 2.44
N VAL A 29 -22.71 -8.17 1.75
CA VAL A 29 -22.94 -9.49 2.36
C VAL A 29 -21.69 -10.38 2.25
N ASN A 30 -20.99 -10.32 1.09
CA ASN A 30 -19.93 -11.27 0.77
C ASN A 30 -18.53 -10.64 0.71
N ASP A 31 -18.44 -9.31 0.78
CA ASP A 31 -17.15 -8.60 0.68
C ASP A 31 -17.01 -7.58 1.81
N TYR A 32 -16.18 -7.94 2.81
CA TYR A 32 -15.93 -7.10 3.98
C TYR A 32 -15.37 -5.71 3.65
N ARG A 33 -14.84 -5.49 2.43
CA ARG A 33 -14.37 -4.17 1.98
C ARG A 33 -15.48 -3.12 1.94
N ALA A 34 -16.73 -3.55 1.81
CA ALA A 34 -17.88 -2.66 1.88
C ALA A 34 -17.95 -1.85 3.18
N SER A 35 -17.45 -2.40 4.29
CA SER A 35 -17.42 -1.74 5.61
C SER A 35 -16.07 -1.11 5.97
N MET A 36 -15.06 -1.26 5.13
CA MET A 36 -13.72 -0.75 5.43
C MET A 36 -13.61 0.76 5.19
N PRO A 37 -13.02 1.52 6.13
CA PRO A 37 -12.87 2.98 6.01
C PRO A 37 -12.16 3.41 4.73
N GLN A 38 -11.06 2.75 4.36
CA GLN A 38 -10.25 3.10 3.19
C GLN A 38 -10.97 2.95 1.84
N PHE A 39 -12.11 2.25 1.81
CA PHE A 39 -12.93 2.09 0.59
C PHE A 39 -14.18 2.99 0.58
N GLN A 40 -14.35 3.83 1.58
CA GLN A 40 -15.42 4.84 1.57
C GLN A 40 -15.07 5.96 0.57
N LYS A 41 -16.10 6.58 -0.02
CA LYS A 41 -15.92 7.57 -1.09
C LYS A 41 -15.01 8.73 -0.67
N GLU A 42 -15.19 9.23 0.55
CA GLU A 42 -14.43 10.34 1.11
C GLU A 42 -12.94 10.01 1.25
N SER A 43 -12.62 8.73 1.53
CA SER A 43 -11.25 8.23 1.72
C SER A 43 -10.45 8.26 0.42
N PHE A 44 -11.09 8.09 -0.73
CA PHE A 44 -10.41 8.25 -2.01
C PHE A 44 -9.91 9.69 -2.23
N GLY A 45 -10.69 10.67 -1.81
CA GLY A 45 -10.29 12.08 -1.82
C GLY A 45 -9.10 12.35 -0.89
N GLN A 46 -9.14 11.84 0.34
CA GLN A 46 -8.07 11.96 1.33
C GLN A 46 -6.77 11.30 0.86
N ASN A 47 -6.86 10.15 0.20
CA ASN A 47 -5.70 9.39 -0.28
C ASN A 47 -5.17 9.86 -1.65
N LYS A 48 -5.72 10.93 -2.24
CA LYS A 48 -5.34 11.38 -3.59
C LYS A 48 -3.84 11.67 -3.74
N THR A 49 -3.22 12.25 -2.74
CA THR A 49 -1.78 12.56 -2.75
C THR A 49 -0.94 11.29 -2.71
N LEU A 50 -1.34 10.29 -1.89
CA LEU A 50 -0.71 8.98 -1.86
C LEU A 50 -0.82 8.28 -3.22
N PHE A 51 -1.99 8.32 -3.83
CA PHE A 51 -2.20 7.71 -5.14
C PHE A 51 -1.34 8.35 -6.21
N ALA A 52 -1.23 9.68 -6.23
CA ALA A 52 -0.37 10.39 -7.17
C ALA A 52 1.12 10.06 -6.98
N LEU A 53 1.58 9.89 -5.74
CA LEU A 53 2.94 9.44 -5.44
C LEU A 53 3.20 8.04 -5.99
N LEU A 54 2.28 7.09 -5.75
CA LEU A 54 2.40 5.72 -6.23
C LEU A 54 2.41 5.65 -7.77
N ASP A 55 1.50 6.37 -8.42
CA ASP A 55 1.38 6.40 -9.87
C ASP A 55 2.67 6.98 -10.51
N LYS A 56 3.21 8.07 -9.95
CA LYS A 56 4.49 8.67 -10.38
C LYS A 56 5.66 7.71 -10.24
N LEU A 57 5.79 7.05 -9.10
CA LEU A 57 6.87 6.08 -8.88
C LEU A 57 6.74 4.85 -9.76
N ALA A 58 5.51 4.39 -9.99
CA ALA A 58 5.23 3.27 -10.89
C ALA A 58 5.67 3.58 -12.32
N GLU A 59 5.37 4.78 -12.82
CA GLU A 59 5.82 5.25 -14.13
C GLU A 59 7.36 5.30 -14.21
N GLN A 60 8.02 5.91 -13.22
CA GLN A 60 9.48 6.04 -13.18
C GLN A 60 10.23 4.69 -13.14
N LYS A 61 9.64 3.70 -12.49
CA LYS A 61 10.24 2.36 -12.33
C LYS A 61 9.72 1.34 -13.36
N HIS A 62 8.87 1.76 -14.30
CA HIS A 62 8.20 0.85 -15.24
C HIS A 62 7.51 -0.33 -14.54
N ALA A 63 6.82 -0.03 -13.46
CA ALA A 63 6.19 -0.98 -12.55
C ALA A 63 4.73 -0.62 -12.30
N THR A 64 4.02 -1.45 -11.54
CA THR A 64 2.66 -1.12 -11.09
C THR A 64 2.69 -0.48 -9.68
N PRO A 65 1.66 0.29 -9.30
CA PRO A 65 1.53 0.83 -7.94
C PRO A 65 1.61 -0.25 -6.84
N ALA A 66 1.02 -1.43 -7.09
CA ALA A 66 1.14 -2.58 -6.18
C ALA A 66 2.60 -3.03 -6.01
N GLN A 67 3.33 -3.12 -7.11
CA GLN A 67 4.76 -3.48 -7.08
C GLN A 67 5.60 -2.44 -6.36
N ILE A 68 5.34 -1.15 -6.54
CA ILE A 68 6.03 -0.07 -5.80
C ILE A 68 5.78 -0.19 -4.30
N SER A 69 4.53 -0.42 -3.88
CA SER A 69 4.18 -0.58 -2.48
C SER A 69 4.91 -1.76 -1.82
N LEU A 70 4.97 -2.90 -2.52
CA LEU A 70 5.69 -4.09 -2.05
C LEU A 70 7.21 -3.87 -2.06
N ALA A 71 7.77 -3.28 -3.12
CA ALA A 71 9.19 -2.99 -3.24
C ALA A 71 9.69 -2.03 -2.14
N TRP A 72 8.89 -1.01 -1.79
CA TRP A 72 9.22 -0.12 -0.68
C TRP A 72 9.41 -0.88 0.63
N MET A 73 8.51 -1.82 0.96
CA MET A 73 8.63 -2.66 2.15
C MET A 73 9.88 -3.55 2.12
N LEU A 74 10.14 -4.21 0.98
CA LEU A 74 11.29 -5.09 0.78
C LEU A 74 12.63 -4.34 0.85
N CYS A 75 12.68 -3.12 0.31
CA CYS A 75 13.90 -2.30 0.28
C CYS A 75 14.14 -1.53 1.58
N LYS A 76 13.09 -1.28 2.38
CA LYS A 76 13.17 -0.48 3.61
C LYS A 76 14.03 -1.13 4.67
N LYS A 77 13.83 -2.42 4.90
CA LYS A 77 14.61 -3.19 5.88
C LYS A 77 14.68 -4.68 5.47
N PRO A 78 15.82 -5.35 5.67
CA PRO A 78 16.00 -6.73 5.24
C PRO A 78 15.17 -7.76 6.02
N TRP A 79 14.58 -7.37 7.13
CA TRP A 79 13.74 -8.22 7.97
C TRP A 79 12.23 -7.99 7.80
N ILE A 80 11.81 -7.14 6.84
CA ILE A 80 10.40 -6.95 6.51
C ILE A 80 10.02 -7.91 5.39
N VAL A 81 9.01 -8.75 5.63
CA VAL A 81 8.48 -9.72 4.68
C VAL A 81 7.01 -9.44 4.44
N PRO A 82 6.64 -8.80 3.33
CA PRO A 82 5.23 -8.60 2.97
C PRO A 82 4.59 -9.93 2.53
N ILE A 83 3.32 -10.13 2.92
CA ILE A 83 2.54 -11.32 2.56
C ILE A 83 1.30 -10.94 1.74
N PRO A 84 1.45 -10.54 0.47
CA PRO A 84 0.33 -10.15 -0.39
C PRO A 84 -0.50 -11.39 -0.79
N GLY A 85 -1.75 -11.47 -0.28
CA GLY A 85 -2.68 -12.53 -0.62
C GLY A 85 -3.32 -12.32 -1.99
N THR A 86 -3.45 -13.40 -2.79
CA THR A 86 -4.18 -13.37 -4.05
C THR A 86 -4.70 -14.74 -4.46
N ARG A 87 -5.79 -14.75 -5.24
CA ARG A 87 -6.34 -15.96 -5.89
C ARG A 87 -6.18 -15.93 -7.41
N LYS A 88 -5.60 -14.85 -7.97
CA LYS A 88 -5.43 -14.66 -9.41
C LYS A 88 -3.96 -14.80 -9.79
N LEU A 89 -3.67 -15.68 -10.76
CA LEU A 89 -2.29 -15.93 -11.24
C LEU A 89 -1.60 -14.66 -11.74
N CYS A 90 -2.32 -13.78 -12.45
CA CYS A 90 -1.77 -12.51 -12.93
C CYS A 90 -1.31 -11.63 -11.77
N ARG A 91 -2.08 -11.58 -10.67
CA ARG A 91 -1.70 -10.82 -9.46
C ARG A 91 -0.53 -11.44 -8.72
N LEU A 92 -0.45 -12.78 -8.70
CA LEU A 92 0.69 -13.47 -8.11
C LEU A 92 1.97 -13.10 -8.86
N LYS A 93 1.95 -13.15 -10.19
CA LYS A 93 3.11 -12.74 -11.02
C LYS A 93 3.49 -11.28 -10.80
N GLU A 94 2.51 -10.38 -10.75
CA GLU A 94 2.70 -8.97 -10.46
C GLU A 94 3.39 -8.78 -9.09
N ASN A 95 2.85 -9.40 -8.04
CA ASN A 95 3.39 -9.30 -6.68
C ASN A 95 4.83 -9.83 -6.58
N ILE A 96 5.13 -10.96 -7.22
CA ILE A 96 6.49 -11.53 -7.25
C ILE A 96 7.46 -10.57 -7.95
N GLY A 97 7.06 -9.94 -9.05
CA GLY A 97 7.89 -8.96 -9.78
C GLY A 97 8.32 -7.75 -8.94
N ALA A 98 7.67 -7.48 -7.81
CA ALA A 98 8.11 -6.43 -6.89
C ALA A 98 9.51 -6.70 -6.30
N ALA A 99 9.93 -7.95 -6.22
CA ALA A 99 11.25 -8.33 -5.71
C ALA A 99 12.40 -7.91 -6.63
N ASP A 100 12.12 -7.65 -7.90
CA ASP A 100 13.11 -7.21 -8.89
C ASP A 100 13.30 -5.69 -8.89
N ILE A 101 12.39 -4.93 -8.27
CA ILE A 101 12.43 -3.48 -8.21
C ILE A 101 13.40 -3.05 -7.10
N ARG A 102 14.33 -2.16 -7.47
CA ARG A 102 15.29 -1.58 -6.53
C ARG A 102 14.94 -0.12 -6.29
N LEU A 103 14.79 0.21 -5.01
CA LEU A 103 14.68 1.58 -4.53
C LEU A 103 15.97 1.94 -3.79
N SER A 104 16.57 3.06 -4.16
CA SER A 104 17.76 3.57 -3.47
C SER A 104 17.39 4.05 -2.05
N SER A 105 18.41 4.19 -1.19
CA SER A 105 18.20 4.73 0.15
C SER A 105 17.63 6.16 0.14
N GLU A 106 17.96 6.94 -0.89
CA GLU A 106 17.41 8.29 -1.09
C GLU A 106 15.93 8.24 -1.50
N GLU A 107 15.58 7.36 -2.44
CA GLU A 107 14.17 7.16 -2.84
C GLU A 107 13.32 6.70 -1.65
N ILE A 108 13.83 5.78 -0.84
CA ILE A 108 13.12 5.32 0.38
C ILE A 108 12.90 6.48 1.35
N LYS A 109 13.94 7.29 1.62
CA LYS A 109 13.83 8.47 2.50
C LYS A 109 12.81 9.48 1.97
N ASN A 110 12.79 9.72 0.66
CA ASN A 110 11.86 10.64 0.03
C ASN A 110 10.42 10.12 0.10
N ILE A 111 10.21 8.82 -0.07
CA ILE A 111 8.90 8.18 0.11
C ILE A 111 8.46 8.30 1.57
N ASP A 112 9.32 7.97 2.52
CA ASP A 112 9.02 8.05 3.96
C ASP A 112 8.64 9.49 4.35
N ALA A 113 9.42 10.48 3.96
CA ALA A 113 9.14 11.89 4.24
C ALA A 113 7.81 12.36 3.61
N ALA A 114 7.50 11.89 2.40
CA ALA A 114 6.22 12.19 1.75
C ALA A 114 5.05 11.55 2.50
N LEU A 115 5.19 10.30 2.95
CA LEU A 115 4.17 9.61 3.74
C LEU A 115 3.94 10.27 5.09
N ASP A 116 5.00 10.71 5.78
CA ASP A 116 4.92 11.40 7.07
C ASP A 116 4.20 12.75 6.95
N ALA A 117 4.29 13.41 5.81
CA ALA A 117 3.63 14.69 5.53
C ALA A 117 2.17 14.56 5.06
N MET A 118 1.69 13.36 4.74
CA MET A 118 0.35 13.11 4.22
C MET A 118 -0.65 12.84 5.35
N GLN A 119 -1.85 13.42 5.20
CA GLN A 119 -3.04 12.98 5.93
C GLN A 119 -3.77 11.94 5.08
N MET A 120 -3.67 10.70 5.48
CA MET A 120 -4.34 9.58 4.83
C MET A 120 -5.62 9.18 5.58
N SER A 121 -6.52 8.49 4.90
CA SER A 121 -7.69 7.89 5.55
C SER A 121 -7.27 6.80 6.54
N ASP A 122 -8.15 6.52 7.49
CA ASP A 122 -8.02 5.33 8.33
C ASP A 122 -7.99 4.06 7.47
N VAL A 123 -7.23 3.08 7.94
CA VAL A 123 -7.12 1.75 7.34
C VAL A 123 -7.56 0.74 8.40
N PHE A 124 -8.47 -0.15 8.02
CA PHE A 124 -9.19 -1.02 8.96
C PHE A 124 -10.06 -0.23 9.96
N SER A 125 -10.86 -0.90 10.77
CA SER A 125 -11.67 -0.28 11.82
C SER A 125 -10.85 0.09 13.08
N GLY A 126 -9.54 0.20 12.93
CA GLY A 126 -8.61 0.48 14.04
C GLY A 126 -8.51 1.96 14.39
N SER A 127 -8.07 2.22 15.59
CA SER A 127 -7.73 3.59 16.01
C SER A 127 -6.70 4.22 15.08
N PRO A 128 -6.78 5.52 14.82
CA PRO A 128 -5.76 6.21 14.04
C PRO A 128 -4.38 5.93 14.64
N ILE A 129 -3.40 5.72 13.77
CA ILE A 129 -2.00 5.60 14.19
C ILE A 129 -1.66 6.92 14.86
N LYS A 130 -1.62 6.92 16.20
CA LYS A 130 -1.11 8.08 16.92
C LYS A 130 0.35 8.25 16.52
N SER A 131 0.67 9.36 15.86
CA SER A 131 2.05 9.81 15.76
C SER A 131 2.64 9.78 17.18
N LYS A 132 3.82 9.20 17.36
CA LYS A 132 4.54 9.31 18.62
C LYS A 132 4.68 10.80 18.92
N GLU A 133 3.95 11.28 19.90
CA GLU A 133 4.39 12.46 20.64
C GLU A 133 5.67 12.04 21.34
N GLU A 134 6.75 12.75 21.04
CA GLU A 134 8.04 12.64 21.69
C GLU A 134 7.94 12.94 23.19
#